data_13c6b75613c8338934ffb0a14fd99d8e
#
_entry.id   13c6b75613c8338934ffb0a14fd99d8e
#
_cell.length_a   1.000
_cell.length_b   1.000
_cell.length_c   1.000
_cell.angle_alpha   90.00
_cell.angle_beta   90.00
_cell.angle_gamma   90.00
#
_symmetry.space_group_name_H-M   'P 1'
#
loop_
_entity.id
_entity.type
_entity.pdbx_description
1 polymer ?
#
loop_
_entity_poly.entity_id
_entity_poly.type
_entity_poly.pdbx_seq_one_letter_code
_entity_poly.pdbx_strand_id
1 'polypeptide(L)'
;MMRHRIPARCIAIALLLFTFGCTHIEWRAQFHRPSEHARIDSDTKFLKCHTADGGVYVLSSWRFAPQSGVVLGTGLRYDKNRNLMDQDKQVIPYEQLVLLETNQPRKVVEWERIVTMVVLTGLSVALSGFVLSESHFFF
;
A
#
# COMPACT_ATOMS: atom_id res chain seq x y z
N MET A 1 -11.36 -48.26 13.21
CA MET A 1 -11.41 -46.79 13.08
C MET A 1 -10.00 -46.24 13.09
N MET A 2 -9.46 -45.85 11.92
CA MET A 2 -8.11 -45.24 11.85
C MET A 2 -8.19 -43.79 12.32
N ARG A 3 -7.65 -43.49 13.51
CA ARG A 3 -7.45 -42.11 13.99
C ARG A 3 -6.29 -41.47 13.21
N HIS A 4 -6.58 -40.70 12.18
CA HIS A 4 -5.57 -39.86 11.53
C HIS A 4 -5.11 -38.79 12.54
N ARG A 5 -3.99 -39.03 13.19
CA ARG A 5 -3.28 -37.99 13.98
C ARG A 5 -2.62 -37.04 12.98
N ILE A 6 -3.21 -35.87 12.77
CA ILE A 6 -2.57 -34.81 12.00
C ILE A 6 -1.26 -34.46 12.74
N PRO A 7 -0.09 -34.66 12.13
CA PRO A 7 1.17 -34.37 12.82
C PRO A 7 1.26 -32.90 13.17
N ALA A 8 1.70 -32.56 14.38
CA ALA A 8 1.82 -31.19 14.87
C ALA A 8 2.62 -30.26 13.92
N ARG A 9 3.51 -30.87 13.11
CA ARG A 9 4.26 -30.17 12.06
C ARG A 9 3.37 -29.61 10.96
N CYS A 10 2.30 -30.29 10.57
CA CYS A 10 1.37 -29.78 9.55
C CYS A 10 0.57 -28.58 10.07
N ILE A 11 0.23 -28.57 11.35
CA ILE A 11 -0.47 -27.44 12.00
C ILE A 11 0.46 -26.22 12.05
N ALA A 12 1.73 -26.40 12.41
CA ALA A 12 2.71 -25.33 12.47
C ALA A 12 2.98 -24.71 11.09
N ILE A 13 3.06 -25.52 10.03
CA ILE A 13 3.22 -25.05 8.65
C ILE A 13 1.98 -24.29 8.18
N ALA A 14 0.78 -24.77 8.46
CA ALA A 14 -0.45 -24.07 8.14
C ALA A 14 -0.53 -22.70 8.84
N LEU A 15 -0.17 -22.62 10.13
CA LEU A 15 -0.09 -21.36 10.88
C LEU A 15 0.92 -20.38 10.29
N LEU A 16 2.10 -20.85 9.89
CA LEU A 16 3.10 -20.03 9.20
C LEU A 16 2.56 -19.47 7.88
N LEU A 17 1.90 -20.28 7.06
CA LEU A 17 1.32 -19.84 5.80
C LEU A 17 0.23 -18.78 5.99
N PHE A 18 -0.57 -18.88 7.04
CA PHE A 18 -1.59 -17.88 7.37
C PHE A 18 -1.00 -16.52 7.81
N THR A 19 0.15 -16.50 8.46
CA THR A 19 0.79 -15.25 8.89
C THR A 19 1.36 -14.44 7.72
N PHE A 20 1.80 -15.09 6.64
CA PHE A 20 2.28 -14.40 5.43
C PHE A 20 1.18 -13.65 4.66
N GLY A 21 -0.09 -13.98 4.85
CA GLY A 21 -1.24 -13.33 4.21
C GLY A 21 -1.71 -12.03 4.88
N CYS A 22 -1.13 -11.63 6.02
CA CYS A 22 -1.57 -10.46 6.79
C CYS A 22 -0.87 -9.15 6.40
N THR A 23 -0.23 -9.09 5.24
CA THR A 23 0.37 -7.86 4.73
C THR A 23 -0.36 -7.44 3.46
N HIS A 24 -0.78 -6.18 3.40
CA HIS A 24 -1.31 -5.60 2.17
C HIS A 24 -0.53 -4.34 1.79
N ILE A 25 -0.61 -3.95 0.53
CA ILE A 25 0.00 -2.73 0.01
C ILE A 25 -1.05 -1.64 0.05
N GLU A 26 -0.81 -0.63 0.88
CA GLU A 26 -1.59 0.61 0.91
C GLU A 26 -0.86 1.67 0.08
N TRP A 27 -1.59 2.34 -0.79
CA TRP A 27 -1.06 3.47 -1.55
C TRP A 27 -1.31 4.74 -0.76
N ARG A 28 -0.24 5.40 -0.30
CA ARG A 28 -0.33 6.68 0.39
C ARG A 28 0.09 7.82 -0.49
N ALA A 29 -0.76 8.84 -0.53
CA ALA A 29 -0.39 10.11 -1.11
C ALA A 29 0.69 10.79 -0.25
N GLN A 30 1.76 11.22 -0.89
CA GLN A 30 2.80 12.04 -0.29
C GLN A 30 2.79 13.40 -0.98
N PHE A 31 2.84 14.44 -0.17
CA PHE A 31 2.80 15.81 -0.64
C PHE A 31 4.18 16.45 -0.49
N HIS A 32 4.66 17.07 -1.55
CA HIS A 32 5.96 17.73 -1.61
C HIS A 32 5.80 19.16 -2.11
N ARG A 33 6.60 20.04 -1.58
CA ARG A 33 6.71 21.38 -2.17
C ARG A 33 7.53 21.33 -3.47
N PRO A 34 7.29 22.23 -4.43
CA PRO A 34 8.07 22.27 -5.66
C PRO A 34 9.59 22.37 -5.44
N SER A 35 10.02 23.04 -4.35
CA SER A 35 11.42 23.12 -3.93
C SER A 35 12.02 21.79 -3.48
N GLU A 36 11.19 20.81 -3.13
CA GLU A 36 11.60 19.49 -2.64
C GLU A 36 11.61 18.43 -3.74
N HIS A 37 11.50 18.83 -5.01
CA HIS A 37 11.44 17.92 -6.16
C HIS A 37 12.58 16.88 -6.20
N ALA A 38 13.78 17.24 -5.69
CA ALA A 38 14.92 16.32 -5.62
C ALA A 38 14.71 15.13 -4.66
N ARG A 39 13.70 15.20 -3.77
CA ARG A 39 13.34 14.11 -2.85
C ARG A 39 12.32 13.13 -3.43
N ILE A 40 11.76 13.47 -4.58
CA ILE A 40 10.76 12.62 -5.24
C ILE A 40 11.49 11.54 -6.01
N ASP A 41 11.16 10.29 -5.69
CA ASP A 41 11.71 9.14 -6.37
C ASP A 41 11.21 9.10 -7.83
N SER A 42 12.16 9.05 -8.77
CA SER A 42 11.88 8.97 -10.22
C SER A 42 11.11 7.73 -10.62
N ASP A 43 11.18 6.67 -9.81
CA ASP A 43 10.47 5.40 -10.04
C ASP A 43 9.00 5.44 -9.61
N THR A 44 8.56 6.57 -9.04
CA THR A 44 7.15 6.77 -8.67
C THR A 44 6.28 6.77 -9.94
N LYS A 45 5.27 5.92 -9.92
CA LYS A 45 4.45 5.60 -11.09
C LYS A 45 3.63 6.77 -11.62
N PHE A 46 3.22 7.68 -10.73
CA PHE A 46 2.42 8.85 -11.07
C PHE A 46 2.89 10.07 -10.29
N LEU A 47 2.92 11.21 -10.95
CA LEU A 47 3.13 12.51 -10.33
C LEU A 47 1.93 13.39 -10.63
N LYS A 48 1.28 13.92 -9.58
CA LYS A 48 0.27 14.96 -9.74
C LYS A 48 0.91 16.32 -9.42
N CYS A 49 0.75 17.24 -10.32
CA CYS A 49 1.23 18.62 -10.19
C CYS A 49 0.01 19.52 -10.03
N HIS A 50 -0.12 20.15 -8.89
CA HIS A 50 -1.17 21.14 -8.62
C HIS A 50 -0.66 22.54 -8.93
N THR A 51 -1.42 23.30 -9.68
CA THR A 51 -1.07 24.65 -10.13
C THR A 51 -1.83 25.74 -9.39
N ALA A 52 -1.28 26.95 -9.38
CA ALA A 52 -1.85 28.08 -8.65
C ALA A 52 -3.23 28.53 -9.16
N ASP A 53 -3.54 28.24 -10.43
CA ASP A 53 -4.85 28.49 -11.03
C ASP A 53 -5.91 27.44 -10.65
N GLY A 54 -5.55 26.43 -9.84
CA GLY A 54 -6.40 25.33 -9.43
C GLY A 54 -6.42 24.15 -10.37
N GLY A 55 -5.64 24.17 -11.45
CA GLY A 55 -5.47 23.07 -12.38
C GLY A 55 -4.66 21.93 -11.76
N VAL A 56 -4.80 20.74 -12.35
CA VAL A 56 -4.05 19.53 -11.94
C VAL A 56 -3.56 18.80 -13.17
N TYR A 57 -2.27 18.47 -13.14
CA TYR A 57 -1.67 17.57 -14.11
C TYR A 57 -1.44 16.22 -13.45
N VAL A 58 -1.85 15.15 -14.10
CA VAL A 58 -1.62 13.77 -13.67
C VAL A 58 -0.68 13.11 -14.67
N LEU A 59 0.60 13.05 -14.34
CA LEU A 59 1.65 12.57 -15.21
C LEU A 59 1.91 11.09 -14.97
N SER A 60 1.91 10.28 -16.02
CA SER A 60 2.26 8.86 -16.00
C SER A 60 3.74 8.62 -16.27
N SER A 61 4.39 9.52 -16.99
CA SER A 61 5.84 9.60 -17.11
C SER A 61 6.27 11.06 -16.93
N TRP A 62 7.37 11.27 -16.23
CA TRP A 62 7.78 12.62 -15.88
C TRP A 62 9.28 12.72 -15.60
N ARG A 63 9.81 13.92 -15.74
CA ARG A 63 11.16 14.29 -15.31
C ARG A 63 11.21 15.76 -14.92
N PHE A 64 11.99 16.05 -13.92
CA PHE A 64 12.33 17.42 -13.58
C PHE A 64 13.47 17.91 -14.51
N ALA A 65 13.35 19.13 -15.01
CA ALA A 65 14.36 19.83 -15.77
C ALA A 65 14.76 21.13 -15.03
N PRO A 66 15.57 21.04 -13.96
CA PRO A 66 15.87 22.19 -13.08
C PRO A 66 16.51 23.35 -13.82
N GLN A 67 17.36 23.06 -14.81
CA GLN A 67 18.02 24.10 -15.61
C GLN A 67 17.03 24.94 -16.44
N SER A 68 15.93 24.34 -16.84
CA SER A 68 14.86 25.01 -17.60
C SER A 68 13.71 25.49 -16.73
N GLY A 69 13.73 25.18 -15.43
CA GLY A 69 12.66 25.53 -14.50
C GLY A 69 11.30 24.89 -14.82
N VAL A 70 11.28 23.68 -15.38
CA VAL A 70 10.06 23.01 -15.82
C VAL A 70 10.00 21.55 -15.40
N VAL A 71 8.78 21.03 -15.23
CA VAL A 71 8.49 19.60 -15.23
C VAL A 71 8.03 19.22 -16.62
N LEU A 72 8.68 18.19 -17.18
CA LEU A 72 8.29 17.60 -18.46
C LEU A 72 7.62 16.26 -18.16
N GLY A 73 6.50 15.98 -18.81
CA GLY A 73 5.84 14.71 -18.62
C GLY A 73 4.79 14.42 -19.68
N THR A 74 4.27 13.20 -19.63
CA THR A 74 3.12 12.79 -20.43
C THR A 74 1.98 12.43 -19.52
N GLY A 75 0.79 12.96 -19.77
CA GLY A 75 -0.34 12.71 -18.88
C GLY A 75 -1.53 13.57 -19.19
N LEU A 76 -2.41 13.71 -18.22
CA LEU A 76 -3.70 14.38 -18.32
C LEU A 76 -3.63 15.74 -17.60
N ARG A 77 -4.21 16.76 -18.23
CA ARG A 77 -4.41 18.08 -17.62
C ARG A 77 -5.89 18.30 -17.33
N TYR A 78 -6.19 18.70 -16.11
CA TYR A 78 -7.53 19.06 -15.66
C TYR A 78 -7.59 20.55 -15.27
N ASP A 79 -8.71 21.19 -15.52
CA ASP A 79 -8.99 22.53 -15.04
C ASP A 79 -9.38 22.52 -13.54
N LYS A 80 -9.66 23.70 -12.97
CA LYS A 80 -10.14 23.86 -11.59
C LYS A 80 -11.47 23.15 -11.30
N ASN A 81 -12.28 22.91 -12.33
CA ASN A 81 -13.58 22.21 -12.23
C ASN A 81 -13.44 20.70 -12.47
N ARG A 82 -12.20 20.20 -12.64
CA ARG A 82 -11.90 18.80 -12.96
C ARG A 82 -12.33 18.35 -14.34
N ASN A 83 -12.57 19.26 -15.28
CA ASN A 83 -12.76 18.91 -16.67
C ASN A 83 -11.40 18.60 -17.30
N LEU A 84 -11.37 17.56 -18.13
CA LEU A 84 -10.18 17.21 -18.90
C LEU A 84 -9.96 18.27 -19.98
N MET A 85 -8.80 18.92 -19.97
CA MET A 85 -8.43 19.99 -20.90
C MET A 85 -7.52 19.48 -21.99
N ASP A 86 -6.57 18.60 -21.63
CA ASP A 86 -5.55 18.12 -22.55
C ASP A 86 -5.01 16.76 -22.09
N GLN A 87 -4.55 15.98 -23.05
CA GLN A 87 -3.86 14.72 -22.79
C GLN A 87 -2.73 14.63 -23.79
N ASP A 88 -1.51 14.68 -23.33
CA ASP A 88 -0.31 14.39 -24.12
C ASP A 88 0.94 14.84 -23.37
N LYS A 89 1.92 15.35 -24.11
CA LYS A 89 3.13 15.93 -23.57
C LYS A 89 2.82 17.26 -22.89
N GLN A 90 3.19 17.33 -21.61
CA GLN A 90 2.98 18.50 -20.77
C GLN A 90 4.33 19.14 -20.44
N VAL A 91 4.37 20.47 -20.47
CA VAL A 91 5.51 21.29 -20.01
C VAL A 91 4.97 22.24 -18.95
N ILE A 92 5.35 22.02 -17.70
CA ILE A 92 4.78 22.71 -16.55
C ILE A 92 5.88 23.56 -15.90
N PRO A 93 5.80 24.89 -15.94
CA PRO A 93 6.76 25.78 -15.26
C PRO A 93 6.70 25.59 -13.74
N TYR A 94 7.85 25.58 -13.07
CA TYR A 94 7.92 25.48 -11.60
C TYR A 94 7.20 26.60 -10.89
N GLU A 95 7.18 27.80 -11.48
CA GLU A 95 6.51 28.97 -10.94
C GLU A 95 4.99 28.81 -10.80
N GLN A 96 4.41 27.95 -11.63
CA GLN A 96 2.99 27.64 -11.57
C GLN A 96 2.64 26.55 -10.56
N LEU A 97 3.65 25.82 -10.07
CA LEU A 97 3.45 24.70 -9.18
C LEU A 97 3.27 25.16 -7.73
N VAL A 98 2.23 24.66 -7.09
CA VAL A 98 1.97 24.89 -5.66
C VAL A 98 2.30 23.64 -4.85
N LEU A 99 1.96 22.47 -5.40
CA LEU A 99 2.08 21.21 -4.70
C LEU A 99 2.37 20.08 -5.69
N LEU A 100 3.23 19.16 -5.27
CA LEU A 100 3.49 17.90 -5.95
C LEU A 100 2.96 16.76 -5.11
N GLU A 101 2.19 15.86 -5.70
CA GLU A 101 1.64 14.70 -5.03
C GLU A 101 2.14 13.42 -5.71
N THR A 102 2.66 12.49 -4.93
CA THR A 102 3.08 11.16 -5.38
C THR A 102 2.35 10.09 -4.60
N ASN A 103 2.14 8.93 -5.21
CA ASN A 103 1.60 7.79 -4.53
C ASN A 103 2.72 6.77 -4.31
N GLN A 104 3.05 6.51 -3.04
CA GLN A 104 4.03 5.48 -2.71
C GLN A 104 3.37 4.25 -2.10
N PRO A 105 3.78 3.04 -2.53
CA PRO A 105 3.31 1.81 -1.94
C PRO A 105 3.91 1.65 -0.54
N ARG A 106 3.08 1.50 0.46
CA ARG A 106 3.48 1.17 1.83
C ARG A 106 3.00 -0.22 2.19
N LYS A 107 3.91 -1.07 2.61
CA LYS A 107 3.54 -2.35 3.22
C LYS A 107 2.97 -2.07 4.61
N VAL A 108 1.72 -2.42 4.82
CA VAL A 108 1.05 -2.31 6.11
C VAL A 108 0.88 -3.70 6.67
N VAL A 109 1.35 -3.90 7.91
CA VAL A 109 1.16 -5.13 8.67
C VAL A 109 -0.09 -4.94 9.53
N GLU A 110 -1.11 -5.75 9.30
CA GLU A 110 -2.36 -5.71 10.07
C GLU A 110 -2.18 -6.45 11.40
N TRP A 111 -1.57 -5.78 12.38
CA TRP A 111 -1.31 -6.36 13.70
C TRP A 111 -2.57 -6.86 14.40
N GLU A 112 -3.70 -6.16 14.23
CA GLU A 112 -4.99 -6.57 14.80
C GLU A 112 -5.42 -7.94 14.29
N ARG A 113 -5.27 -8.21 12.99
CA ARG A 113 -5.55 -9.51 12.40
C ARG A 113 -4.60 -10.59 12.89
N ILE A 114 -3.32 -10.27 13.00
CA ILE A 114 -2.31 -11.23 13.50
C ILE A 114 -2.65 -11.61 14.94
N VAL A 115 -2.88 -10.64 15.81
CA VAL A 115 -3.24 -10.88 17.21
C VAL A 115 -4.53 -11.69 17.32
N THR A 116 -5.56 -11.32 16.57
CA THR A 116 -6.83 -12.06 16.58
C THR A 116 -6.64 -13.51 16.14
N MET A 117 -5.88 -13.76 15.09
CA MET A 117 -5.59 -15.13 14.62
C MET A 117 -4.81 -15.93 15.66
N VAL A 118 -3.80 -15.34 16.28
CA VAL A 118 -2.99 -16.02 17.31
C VAL A 118 -3.86 -16.38 18.52
N VAL A 119 -4.72 -15.46 18.98
CA VAL A 119 -5.63 -15.70 20.11
C VAL A 119 -6.65 -16.80 19.77
N LEU A 120 -7.29 -16.74 18.62
CA LEU A 120 -8.27 -17.76 18.18
C LEU A 120 -7.63 -19.13 18.04
N THR A 121 -6.43 -19.20 17.49
CA THR A 121 -5.71 -20.45 17.32
C THR A 121 -5.28 -21.03 18.67
N GLY A 122 -4.76 -20.18 19.56
CA GLY A 122 -4.40 -20.58 20.91
C GLY A 122 -5.59 -21.13 21.71
N LEU A 123 -6.72 -20.45 21.61
CA LEU A 123 -7.98 -20.88 22.24
C LEU A 123 -8.44 -22.23 21.69
N SER A 124 -8.39 -22.42 20.37
CA SER A 124 -8.79 -23.67 19.72
C SER A 124 -7.91 -24.86 20.16
N VAL A 125 -6.61 -24.65 20.29
CA VAL A 125 -5.68 -25.68 20.79
C VAL A 125 -5.95 -26.01 22.25
N ALA A 126 -6.18 -25.00 23.10
CA ALA A 126 -6.49 -25.19 24.52
C ALA A 126 -7.80 -25.98 24.70
N LEU A 127 -8.86 -25.61 23.98
CA LEU A 127 -10.15 -26.32 24.04
C LEU A 127 -10.02 -27.78 23.57
N SER A 128 -9.26 -28.02 22.50
CA SER A 128 -9.03 -29.37 22.00
C SER A 128 -8.26 -30.23 23.00
N GLY A 129 -7.31 -29.64 23.71
CA GLY A 129 -6.58 -30.33 24.79
C GLY A 129 -7.49 -30.68 25.97
N PHE A 130 -8.40 -29.79 26.35
CA PHE A 130 -9.33 -30.00 27.44
C PHE A 130 -10.31 -31.15 27.14
N VAL A 131 -10.90 -31.18 25.95
CA VAL A 131 -11.83 -32.25 25.52
C VAL A 131 -11.15 -33.61 25.47
N LEU A 132 -9.86 -33.66 25.10
CA LEU A 132 -9.09 -34.91 25.07
C LEU A 132 -8.72 -35.39 26.47
N SER A 133 -8.56 -34.50 27.44
CA SER A 133 -8.21 -34.88 28.83
C SER A 133 -9.41 -35.49 29.57
N GLU A 134 -10.63 -34.97 29.33
CA GLU A 134 -11.84 -35.54 29.94
C GLU A 134 -12.19 -36.95 29.41
N SER A 135 -11.82 -37.27 28.19
CA SER A 135 -12.08 -38.60 27.61
C SER A 135 -11.25 -39.72 28.24
N HIS A 136 -10.22 -39.40 29.03
CA HIS A 136 -9.40 -40.39 29.77
C HIS A 136 -9.94 -40.75 31.17
N PHE A 137 -10.99 -40.06 31.66
CA PHE A 137 -11.53 -40.32 33.00
C PHE A 137 -12.70 -41.34 32.98
N PHE A 138 -13.09 -41.89 31.85
CA PHE A 138 -14.22 -42.81 31.71
C PHE A 138 -13.80 -44.22 31.27
N PHE A 139 -12.64 -44.72 31.71
CA PHE A 139 -12.28 -46.14 31.63
C PHE A 139 -11.68 -46.64 32.95
#